data_8107d36afebcf4fd3b84766a19c14345
#
_entry.id   8107d36afebcf4fd3b84766a19c14345
#
_cell.length_a   1.000
_cell.length_b   1.000
_cell.length_c   1.000
_cell.angle_alpha   90.00
_cell.angle_beta   90.00
_cell.angle_gamma   90.00
#
_symmetry.space_group_name_H-M   'P 1'
#
loop_
_entity.id
_entity.type
_entity.pdbx_description
1 polymer ?
#
loop_
_entity_poly.entity_id
_entity_poly.type
_entity_poly.pdbx_seq_one_letter_code
_entity_poly.pdbx_strand_id
1 'polypeptide(L)'
;MNKITRYTLLLSLSCLTSVPTRAEVVSSGDKLLEIISNNQTGSTVSIELGNNIILPQNVDVNGNAVVDGTEQKYKIDGNGGAGFVLGNGESLTIQNTVLTNFGGQTATGLIVDNAAGGKVVLDNVTVESNKLTPLHTGQTYMPSGAFIANKGTMAINGTFNDNFLGTEDSVRGNGGFITNDDGHITEITGEFTNNTAQRMYDGGSDMYGGILWQGGS
;
A
#
# COMPACT_ATOMS: atom_id res chain seq x y z
N MET A 1 -34.08 -61.35 -19.36
CA MET A 1 -32.75 -61.17 -18.76
C MET A 1 -32.20 -59.81 -19.19
N ASN A 2 -32.32 -58.80 -18.32
CA ASN A 2 -31.85 -57.46 -18.63
C ASN A 2 -30.41 -57.30 -18.09
N LYS A 3 -29.46 -57.02 -18.99
CA LYS A 3 -28.09 -56.70 -18.64
C LYS A 3 -28.03 -55.24 -18.19
N ILE A 4 -27.73 -55.02 -16.91
CA ILE A 4 -27.43 -53.71 -16.36
C ILE A 4 -25.94 -53.42 -16.61
N THR A 5 -25.64 -52.52 -17.52
CA THR A 5 -24.28 -52.02 -17.77
C THR A 5 -23.97 -50.96 -16.70
N ARG A 6 -23.07 -51.30 -15.79
CA ARG A 6 -22.54 -50.34 -14.79
C ARG A 6 -21.47 -49.46 -15.45
N TYR A 7 -21.71 -48.18 -15.58
CA TYR A 7 -20.68 -47.20 -15.90
C TYR A 7 -19.96 -46.78 -14.62
N THR A 8 -18.69 -47.16 -14.52
CA THR A 8 -17.82 -46.65 -13.46
C THR A 8 -17.26 -45.31 -13.90
N LEU A 9 -17.75 -44.22 -13.30
CA LEU A 9 -17.23 -42.88 -13.51
C LEU A 9 -15.95 -42.76 -12.67
N LEU A 10 -14.78 -42.82 -13.30
CA LEU A 10 -13.51 -42.47 -12.66
C LEU A 10 -13.43 -40.93 -12.58
N LEU A 11 -13.76 -40.37 -11.42
CA LEU A 11 -13.36 -39.00 -11.09
C LEU A 11 -11.86 -39.02 -10.78
N SER A 12 -11.04 -38.56 -11.71
CA SER A 12 -9.66 -38.22 -11.43
C SER A 12 -9.63 -36.95 -10.61
N LEU A 13 -9.53 -37.08 -9.28
CA LEU A 13 -9.25 -36.00 -8.38
C LEU A 13 -7.79 -35.59 -8.62
N SER A 14 -7.56 -34.66 -9.55
CA SER A 14 -6.28 -33.99 -9.68
C SER A 14 -6.10 -33.13 -8.44
N CYS A 15 -5.41 -33.66 -7.45
CA CYS A 15 -4.88 -32.90 -6.33
C CYS A 15 -3.86 -31.94 -6.92
N LEU A 16 -4.30 -30.72 -7.23
CA LEU A 16 -3.39 -29.61 -7.50
C LEU A 16 -2.67 -29.32 -6.18
N THR A 17 -1.57 -30.02 -5.95
CA THR A 17 -0.59 -29.59 -4.95
C THR A 17 -0.05 -28.26 -5.45
N SER A 18 -0.47 -27.18 -4.84
CA SER A 18 0.20 -25.88 -4.99
C SER A 18 1.64 -26.08 -4.54
N VAL A 19 2.54 -26.26 -5.49
CA VAL A 19 3.98 -26.20 -5.20
C VAL A 19 4.20 -24.79 -4.61
N PRO A 20 4.74 -24.66 -3.39
CA PRO A 20 5.05 -23.35 -2.86
C PRO A 20 6.03 -22.70 -3.85
N THR A 21 5.58 -21.70 -4.57
CA THR A 21 6.44 -20.91 -5.43
C THR A 21 7.46 -20.24 -4.52
N ARG A 22 8.72 -20.61 -4.70
CA ARG A 22 9.83 -19.97 -3.98
C ARG A 22 9.75 -18.47 -4.26
N ALA A 23 9.91 -17.65 -3.22
CA ALA A 23 9.95 -16.21 -3.38
C ALA A 23 11.06 -15.82 -4.36
N GLU A 24 10.76 -14.87 -5.24
CA GLU A 24 11.76 -14.30 -6.15
C GLU A 24 12.57 -13.26 -5.39
N VAL A 25 13.91 -13.40 -5.42
CA VAL A 25 14.79 -12.43 -4.77
C VAL A 25 14.99 -11.23 -5.69
N VAL A 26 14.63 -10.05 -5.20
CA VAL A 26 14.66 -8.79 -5.96
C VAL A 26 15.67 -7.82 -5.34
N SER A 27 16.53 -7.25 -6.17
CA SER A 27 17.60 -6.33 -5.74
C SER A 27 17.55 -4.96 -6.42
N SER A 28 16.50 -4.66 -7.19
CA SER A 28 16.30 -3.34 -7.82
C SER A 28 14.84 -2.95 -7.93
N GLY A 29 14.57 -1.64 -7.97
CA GLY A 29 13.21 -1.11 -8.12
C GLY A 29 12.59 -1.45 -9.47
N ASP A 30 13.37 -1.44 -10.55
CA ASP A 30 12.87 -1.82 -11.89
C ASP A 30 12.39 -3.27 -11.90
N LYS A 31 13.12 -4.17 -11.25
CA LYS A 31 12.71 -5.57 -11.18
C LYS A 31 11.49 -5.79 -10.28
N LEU A 32 11.39 -5.05 -9.18
CA LEU A 32 10.21 -5.06 -8.33
C LEU A 32 8.98 -4.59 -9.11
N LEU A 33 9.11 -3.46 -9.81
CA LEU A 33 8.07 -2.91 -10.67
C LEU A 33 7.65 -3.92 -11.75
N GLU A 34 8.61 -4.50 -12.47
CA GLU A 34 8.35 -5.48 -13.52
C GLU A 34 7.52 -6.66 -13.02
N ILE A 35 7.90 -7.26 -11.89
CA ILE A 35 7.25 -8.45 -11.37
C ILE A 35 5.82 -8.13 -10.91
N ILE A 36 5.63 -7.05 -10.14
CA ILE A 36 4.34 -6.72 -9.57
C ILE A 36 3.37 -6.25 -10.66
N SER A 37 3.82 -5.38 -11.57
CA SER A 37 2.96 -4.80 -12.60
C SER A 37 2.66 -5.77 -13.75
N ASN A 38 3.47 -6.80 -13.96
CA ASN A 38 3.20 -7.84 -14.96
C ASN A 38 2.53 -9.09 -14.37
N ASN A 39 2.23 -9.11 -13.08
CA ASN A 39 1.51 -10.22 -12.48
C ASN A 39 0.10 -10.34 -13.08
N GLN A 40 -0.45 -11.54 -13.09
CA GLN A 40 -1.79 -11.77 -13.64
C GLN A 40 -2.85 -11.66 -12.55
N THR A 41 -4.00 -11.12 -12.91
CA THR A 41 -5.17 -11.09 -12.02
C THR A 41 -5.47 -12.49 -11.45
N GLY A 42 -5.61 -12.56 -10.13
CA GLY A 42 -5.85 -13.81 -9.41
C GLY A 42 -4.60 -14.65 -9.14
N SER A 43 -3.45 -14.30 -9.72
CA SER A 43 -2.17 -14.94 -9.40
C SER A 43 -1.51 -14.28 -8.20
N THR A 44 -0.64 -15.00 -7.49
CA THR A 44 0.14 -14.48 -6.37
C THR A 44 1.62 -14.56 -6.71
N VAL A 45 2.32 -13.43 -6.57
CA VAL A 45 3.78 -13.40 -6.58
C VAL A 45 4.30 -13.18 -5.16
N SER A 46 5.38 -13.89 -4.81
CA SER A 46 6.09 -13.72 -3.56
C SER A 46 7.49 -13.22 -3.85
N ILE A 47 7.87 -12.12 -3.21
CA ILE A 47 9.10 -11.39 -3.44
C ILE A 47 9.84 -11.27 -2.11
N GLU A 48 11.12 -11.61 -2.11
CA GLU A 48 12.04 -11.34 -1.03
C GLU A 48 13.01 -10.24 -1.46
N LEU A 49 13.17 -9.22 -0.64
CA LEU A 49 14.14 -8.17 -0.95
C LEU A 49 15.58 -8.68 -0.70
N GLY A 50 16.41 -8.61 -1.72
CA GLY A 50 17.84 -8.94 -1.63
C GLY A 50 18.74 -7.71 -1.43
N ASN A 51 18.17 -6.50 -1.50
CA ASN A 51 18.85 -5.23 -1.34
C ASN A 51 17.86 -4.13 -0.97
N ASN A 52 18.35 -2.93 -0.64
CA ASN A 52 17.52 -1.74 -0.61
C ASN A 52 17.00 -1.42 -2.01
N ILE A 53 15.72 -1.11 -2.08
CA ILE A 53 15.01 -0.84 -3.33
C ILE A 53 14.71 0.66 -3.41
N ILE A 54 14.99 1.28 -4.55
CA ILE A 54 14.53 2.62 -4.89
C ILE A 54 13.47 2.46 -5.99
N LEU A 55 12.26 2.94 -5.74
CA LEU A 55 11.18 2.86 -6.72
C LEU A 55 11.43 3.87 -7.84
N PRO A 56 11.45 3.46 -9.12
CA PRO A 56 11.65 4.39 -10.23
C PRO A 56 10.40 5.23 -10.53
N GLN A 57 9.23 4.71 -10.21
CA GLN A 57 7.91 5.29 -10.42
C GLN A 57 6.87 4.55 -9.59
N ASN A 58 5.59 4.94 -9.69
CA ASN A 58 4.50 4.18 -9.09
C ASN A 58 4.47 2.73 -9.59
N VAL A 59 4.15 1.83 -8.68
CA VAL A 59 4.00 0.40 -8.94
C VAL A 59 2.51 0.09 -8.97
N ASP A 60 1.97 -0.12 -10.17
CA ASP A 60 0.61 -0.62 -10.33
C ASP A 60 0.60 -2.10 -9.92
N VAL A 61 -0.16 -2.42 -8.88
CA VAL A 61 -0.25 -3.79 -8.39
C VAL A 61 -1.25 -4.55 -9.24
N ASN A 62 -0.81 -5.61 -9.89
CA ASN A 62 -1.68 -6.53 -10.62
C ASN A 62 -1.74 -7.88 -9.90
N GLY A 63 -2.95 -8.38 -9.68
CA GLY A 63 -3.18 -9.63 -8.93
C GLY A 63 -2.81 -9.51 -7.46
N ASN A 64 -2.10 -10.49 -6.91
CA ASN A 64 -1.69 -10.50 -5.51
C ASN A 64 -0.16 -10.43 -5.40
N ALA A 65 0.35 -9.54 -4.58
CA ALA A 65 1.78 -9.41 -4.33
C ALA A 65 2.09 -9.49 -2.83
N VAL A 66 3.14 -10.24 -2.48
CA VAL A 66 3.70 -10.29 -1.14
C VAL A 66 5.16 -9.88 -1.24
N VAL A 67 5.55 -8.82 -0.54
CA VAL A 67 6.91 -8.28 -0.51
C VAL A 67 7.44 -8.37 0.90
N ASP A 68 8.55 -9.09 1.07
CA ASP A 68 9.20 -9.33 2.36
C ASP A 68 10.59 -8.66 2.40
N GLY A 69 10.81 -7.77 3.36
CA GLY A 69 12.07 -7.06 3.58
C GLY A 69 13.08 -7.82 4.41
N THR A 70 12.84 -9.07 4.73
CA THR A 70 13.76 -9.93 5.48
C THR A 70 14.12 -9.35 6.84
N GLU A 71 13.19 -9.42 7.78
CA GLU A 71 13.36 -8.93 9.16
C GLU A 71 13.77 -7.44 9.24
N GLN A 72 13.24 -6.61 8.33
CA GLN A 72 13.56 -5.18 8.20
C GLN A 72 15.03 -4.88 7.81
N LYS A 73 15.71 -5.85 7.26
CA LYS A 73 17.09 -5.69 6.78
C LYS A 73 17.16 -4.76 5.56
N TYR A 74 16.14 -4.82 4.70
CA TYR A 74 16.08 -4.03 3.48
C TYR A 74 14.91 -3.08 3.51
N LYS A 75 15.05 -1.97 2.79
CA LYS A 75 14.04 -0.91 2.72
C LYS A 75 13.58 -0.66 1.29
N ILE A 76 12.37 -0.11 1.21
CA ILE A 76 11.82 0.46 -0.01
C ILE A 76 11.81 1.97 0.14
N ASP A 77 12.50 2.63 -0.77
CA ASP A 77 12.61 4.08 -0.89
C ASP A 77 11.67 4.56 -2.01
N GLY A 78 10.73 5.44 -1.68
CA GLY A 78 9.76 5.98 -2.61
C GLY A 78 10.32 7.05 -3.55
N ASN A 79 11.63 7.36 -3.45
CA ASN A 79 12.31 8.34 -4.32
C ASN A 79 11.62 9.71 -4.36
N GLY A 80 10.95 10.09 -3.28
CA GLY A 80 10.24 11.35 -3.17
C GLY A 80 8.94 11.47 -3.97
N GLY A 81 8.35 10.36 -4.45
CA GLY A 81 7.09 10.47 -5.20
C GLY A 81 6.50 9.17 -5.75
N ALA A 82 7.19 8.05 -5.63
CA ALA A 82 6.67 6.77 -6.06
C ALA A 82 5.97 6.03 -4.91
N GLY A 83 4.99 5.17 -5.23
CA GLY A 83 4.24 4.35 -4.28
C GLY A 83 3.53 3.20 -4.96
N PHE A 84 2.68 2.50 -4.22
CA PHE A 84 1.91 1.36 -4.72
C PHE A 84 0.46 1.77 -4.99
N VAL A 85 -0.06 1.40 -6.13
CA VAL A 85 -1.44 1.69 -6.56
C VAL A 85 -2.18 0.38 -6.78
N LEU A 86 -3.31 0.21 -6.08
CA LEU A 86 -4.15 -0.98 -6.16
C LEU A 86 -5.51 -0.64 -6.75
N GLY A 87 -5.95 -1.47 -7.69
CA GLY A 87 -7.31 -1.49 -8.21
C GLY A 87 -8.22 -2.49 -7.49
N ASN A 88 -9.39 -2.70 -8.08
CA ASN A 88 -10.37 -3.65 -7.56
C ASN A 88 -9.91 -5.10 -7.74
N GLY A 89 -9.99 -5.89 -6.69
CA GLY A 89 -9.65 -7.32 -6.69
C GLY A 89 -8.16 -7.62 -6.58
N GLU A 90 -7.33 -6.60 -6.35
CA GLU A 90 -5.90 -6.72 -6.17
C GLU A 90 -5.52 -6.75 -4.70
N SER A 91 -4.38 -7.35 -4.39
CA SER A 91 -3.89 -7.35 -3.02
C SER A 91 -2.38 -7.13 -2.93
N LEU A 92 -1.98 -6.37 -1.91
CA LEU A 92 -0.59 -6.12 -1.57
C LEU A 92 -0.36 -6.41 -0.10
N THR A 93 0.59 -7.28 0.18
CA THR A 93 1.16 -7.44 1.51
C THR A 93 2.60 -6.95 1.47
N ILE A 94 2.94 -6.00 2.33
CA ILE A 94 4.34 -5.61 2.59
C ILE A 94 4.63 -5.99 4.03
N GLN A 95 5.66 -6.77 4.23
CA GLN A 95 6.02 -7.24 5.55
C GLN A 95 7.52 -7.12 5.82
N ASN A 96 7.87 -6.98 7.11
CA ASN A 96 9.25 -6.98 7.56
C ASN A 96 10.14 -5.96 6.82
N THR A 97 9.61 -4.78 6.53
CA THR A 97 10.23 -3.81 5.61
C THR A 97 10.22 -2.41 6.22
N VAL A 98 11.24 -1.62 5.88
CA VAL A 98 11.27 -0.18 6.15
C VAL A 98 10.81 0.58 4.91
N LEU A 99 9.79 1.44 5.06
CA LEU A 99 9.23 2.30 4.02
C LEU A 99 9.67 3.75 4.28
N THR A 100 10.47 4.31 3.41
CA THR A 100 11.10 5.61 3.62
C THR A 100 11.11 6.48 2.36
N ASN A 101 11.27 7.79 2.52
CA ASN A 101 11.37 8.75 1.43
C ASN A 101 10.18 8.68 0.44
N PHE A 102 9.02 8.26 0.93
CA PHE A 102 7.76 8.45 0.23
C PHE A 102 7.31 9.87 0.48
N GLY A 103 6.86 10.53 -0.58
CA GLY A 103 6.47 11.91 -0.43
C GLY A 103 6.39 12.66 -1.73
N GLY A 104 6.56 13.95 -1.67
CA GLY A 104 6.54 14.82 -2.82
C GLY A 104 5.44 15.85 -2.74
N GLN A 105 5.12 16.40 -3.90
CA GLN A 105 4.20 17.52 -4.05
C GLN A 105 2.86 17.09 -4.67
N THR A 106 2.62 15.81 -4.77
CA THR A 106 1.38 15.26 -5.35
C THR A 106 0.34 15.02 -4.29
N ALA A 107 -0.93 15.06 -4.67
CA ALA A 107 -2.06 15.09 -3.76
C ALA A 107 -2.65 13.70 -3.42
N THR A 108 -2.02 12.62 -3.86
CA THR A 108 -2.56 11.26 -3.71
C THR A 108 -1.69 10.39 -2.82
N GLY A 109 -2.28 9.38 -2.21
CA GLY A 109 -1.63 8.45 -1.30
C GLY A 109 -0.28 7.96 -1.82
N LEU A 110 0.73 8.18 -1.00
CA LEU A 110 2.09 8.13 -1.49
C LEU A 110 2.77 6.81 -1.26
N ILE A 111 2.48 6.17 -0.14
CA ILE A 111 2.97 4.81 0.11
C ILE A 111 2.03 3.83 -0.57
N VAL A 112 0.72 3.99 -0.30
CA VAL A 112 -0.31 3.14 -0.89
C VAL A 112 -1.55 3.96 -1.24
N ASP A 113 -2.03 3.81 -2.48
CA ASP A 113 -3.37 4.21 -2.92
C ASP A 113 -4.19 2.94 -3.15
N ASN A 114 -5.09 2.63 -2.22
CA ASN A 114 -5.92 1.43 -2.22
C ASN A 114 -7.34 1.74 -2.66
N ALA A 115 -7.67 1.43 -3.90
CA ALA A 115 -9.00 1.65 -4.43
C ALA A 115 -10.06 0.71 -3.82
N ALA A 116 -11.32 0.99 -4.07
CA ALA A 116 -12.44 0.15 -3.65
C ALA A 116 -12.27 -1.29 -4.16
N GLY A 117 -12.41 -2.26 -3.26
CA GLY A 117 -12.21 -3.69 -3.56
C GLY A 117 -10.76 -4.17 -3.53
N GLY A 118 -9.78 -3.27 -3.39
CA GLY A 118 -8.39 -3.64 -3.14
C GLY A 118 -8.16 -4.06 -1.69
N LYS A 119 -7.09 -4.79 -1.44
CA LYS A 119 -6.71 -5.24 -0.09
C LYS A 119 -5.24 -4.96 0.20
N VAL A 120 -4.97 -4.29 1.31
CA VAL A 120 -3.62 -3.96 1.76
C VAL A 120 -3.35 -4.54 3.15
N VAL A 121 -2.18 -5.14 3.31
CA VAL A 121 -1.65 -5.56 4.60
C VAL A 121 -0.25 -5.00 4.74
N LEU A 122 -0.02 -4.18 5.75
CA LEU A 122 1.30 -3.74 6.19
C LEU A 122 1.58 -4.44 7.51
N ASP A 123 2.52 -5.39 7.54
CA ASP A 123 2.79 -6.20 8.72
C ASP A 123 4.26 -6.11 9.13
N ASN A 124 4.50 -5.77 10.39
CA ASN A 124 5.84 -5.55 10.92
C ASN A 124 6.66 -4.58 10.06
N VAL A 125 6.04 -3.46 9.66
CA VAL A 125 6.69 -2.42 8.87
C VAL A 125 7.17 -1.26 9.74
N THR A 126 8.26 -0.62 9.32
CA THR A 126 8.65 0.69 9.82
C THR A 126 8.44 1.73 8.72
N VAL A 127 7.60 2.71 8.99
CA VAL A 127 7.30 3.84 8.08
C VAL A 127 7.96 5.07 8.64
N GLU A 128 9.07 5.50 8.03
CA GLU A 128 9.90 6.55 8.62
C GLU A 128 10.40 7.57 7.60
N SER A 129 10.61 8.79 8.08
CA SER A 129 11.26 9.87 7.31
C SER A 129 10.55 10.17 5.98
N ASN A 130 9.23 10.01 5.95
CA ASN A 130 8.43 10.33 4.79
C ASN A 130 7.93 11.78 4.89
N LYS A 131 7.97 12.51 3.78
CA LYS A 131 7.59 13.91 3.76
C LYS A 131 6.63 14.20 2.62
N LEU A 132 5.38 14.51 2.98
CA LEU A 132 4.36 14.97 2.04
C LEU A 132 4.18 16.48 2.21
N THR A 133 4.44 17.23 1.14
CA THR A 133 4.22 18.67 1.06
C THR A 133 3.52 19.00 -0.26
N PRO A 134 2.20 18.74 -0.37
CA PRO A 134 1.50 18.99 -1.62
C PRO A 134 1.53 20.46 -1.98
N LEU A 135 1.86 20.78 -3.23
CA LEU A 135 1.79 22.13 -3.77
C LEU A 135 0.34 22.53 -4.02
N HIS A 136 0.04 23.77 -3.69
CA HIS A 136 -1.21 24.40 -4.08
C HIS A 136 -1.18 24.76 -5.58
N THR A 137 -2.12 24.21 -6.34
CA THR A 137 -2.26 24.53 -7.77
C THR A 137 -3.49 25.40 -8.07
N GLY A 138 -3.88 26.26 -7.14
CA GLY A 138 -5.05 27.16 -7.33
C GLY A 138 -6.42 26.51 -7.17
N GLN A 139 -6.49 25.28 -6.73
CA GLN A 139 -7.75 24.57 -6.45
C GLN A 139 -8.14 24.74 -4.98
N THR A 140 -9.41 25.04 -4.74
CA THR A 140 -9.97 25.24 -3.39
C THR A 140 -10.11 23.96 -2.57
N TYR A 141 -9.87 22.81 -3.15
CA TYR A 141 -9.94 21.51 -2.48
C TYR A 141 -8.70 20.71 -2.81
N MET A 142 -7.89 20.46 -1.82
CA MET A 142 -6.92 19.39 -1.91
C MET A 142 -7.67 18.06 -1.71
N PRO A 143 -7.46 17.07 -2.57
CA PRO A 143 -7.78 15.71 -2.19
C PRO A 143 -7.05 15.41 -0.89
N SER A 144 -7.67 14.64 -0.03
CA SER A 144 -7.13 14.20 1.25
C SER A 144 -5.71 13.68 1.06
N GLY A 145 -4.71 14.54 1.33
CA GLY A 145 -3.31 14.13 1.28
C GLY A 145 -3.05 13.17 2.44
N ALA A 146 -2.61 11.97 2.14
CA ALA A 146 -2.20 11.01 3.14
C ALA A 146 -1.03 10.17 2.61
N PHE A 147 -0.25 9.61 3.50
CA PHE A 147 0.72 8.60 3.11
C PHE A 147 0.03 7.31 2.65
N ILE A 148 -1.15 7.02 3.22
CA ILE A 148 -1.97 5.88 2.84
C ILE A 148 -3.39 6.37 2.59
N ALA A 149 -3.89 6.16 1.38
CA ALA A 149 -5.29 6.38 1.01
C ALA A 149 -5.99 5.03 0.90
N ASN A 150 -7.08 4.84 1.63
CA ASN A 150 -7.82 3.57 1.64
C ASN A 150 -9.29 3.76 1.30
N LYS A 151 -9.71 3.09 0.24
CA LYS A 151 -11.12 2.86 -0.14
C LYS A 151 -11.48 1.38 -0.17
N GLY A 152 -10.49 0.51 0.03
CA GLY A 152 -10.65 -0.93 0.07
C GLY A 152 -10.60 -1.48 1.49
N THR A 153 -9.97 -2.63 1.66
CA THR A 153 -9.74 -3.25 2.96
C THR A 153 -8.27 -3.10 3.36
N MET A 154 -8.02 -2.77 4.62
CA MET A 154 -6.66 -2.56 5.11
C MET A 154 -6.44 -3.12 6.51
N ALA A 155 -5.24 -3.66 6.74
CA ALA A 155 -4.70 -3.97 8.06
C ALA A 155 -3.28 -3.40 8.18
N ILE A 156 -2.96 -2.83 9.31
CA ILE A 156 -1.65 -2.23 9.59
C ILE A 156 -1.15 -2.71 10.95
N ASN A 157 0.08 -3.22 10.94
CA ASN A 157 0.87 -3.50 12.13
C ASN A 157 2.29 -2.96 11.91
N GLY A 158 2.71 -1.94 12.65
CA GLY A 158 4.02 -1.35 12.42
C GLY A 158 4.35 -0.13 13.27
N THR A 159 5.51 0.44 13.00
CA THR A 159 6.00 1.67 13.62
C THR A 159 5.98 2.80 12.61
N PHE A 160 5.36 3.92 12.98
CA PHE A 160 5.35 5.15 12.19
C PHE A 160 6.14 6.21 12.95
N ASN A 161 7.29 6.61 12.40
CA ASN A 161 8.20 7.51 13.08
C ASN A 161 8.74 8.61 12.17
N ASP A 162 8.87 9.83 12.70
CA ASP A 162 9.47 10.98 12.01
C ASP A 162 8.86 11.28 10.62
N ASN A 163 7.56 11.05 10.44
CA ASN A 163 6.89 11.39 9.20
C ASN A 163 6.30 12.80 9.28
N PHE A 164 6.37 13.54 8.18
CA PHE A 164 5.88 14.91 8.08
C PHE A 164 4.81 15.04 6.99
N LEU A 165 3.62 15.42 7.40
CA LEU A 165 2.54 15.83 6.52
C LEU A 165 2.34 17.35 6.68
N GLY A 166 2.69 18.10 5.65
CA GLY A 166 2.53 19.57 5.64
C GLY A 166 1.72 20.02 4.44
N THR A 167 1.02 21.15 4.58
CA THR A 167 0.36 21.83 3.47
C THR A 167 0.90 23.22 3.38
N GLU A 168 1.41 23.63 2.22
CA GLU A 168 2.00 24.98 2.02
C GLU A 168 0.97 26.08 1.91
N ASP A 169 -0.30 25.77 1.68
CA ASP A 169 -1.34 26.78 1.45
C ASP A 169 -2.61 26.59 2.28
N SER A 170 -3.43 27.63 2.26
CA SER A 170 -4.72 27.83 2.92
C SER A 170 -5.81 26.81 2.57
N VAL A 171 -5.45 25.61 2.21
CA VAL A 171 -6.36 24.60 1.71
C VAL A 171 -6.84 23.69 2.84
N ARG A 172 -8.14 23.46 2.87
CA ARG A 172 -8.75 22.46 3.75
C ARG A 172 -8.24 21.08 3.37
N GLY A 173 -7.36 20.52 4.15
CA GLY A 173 -6.93 19.14 4.02
C GLY A 173 -7.73 18.24 4.94
N ASN A 174 -8.55 17.36 4.39
CA ASN A 174 -9.03 16.20 5.14
C ASN A 174 -7.92 15.17 5.08
N GLY A 175 -6.92 15.23 5.96
CA GLY A 175 -5.83 14.31 5.84
C GLY A 175 -5.17 14.01 7.17
N GLY A 176 -5.06 12.74 7.46
CA GLY A 176 -4.15 12.20 8.43
C GLY A 176 -3.02 11.46 7.72
N PHE A 177 -2.19 10.76 8.45
CA PHE A 177 -1.23 9.84 7.84
C PHE A 177 -1.95 8.73 7.07
N ILE A 178 -3.17 8.38 7.49
CA ILE A 178 -4.05 7.42 6.85
C ILE A 178 -5.39 8.12 6.59
N THR A 179 -5.84 8.13 5.34
CA THR A 179 -7.23 8.48 5.01
C THR A 179 -7.99 7.22 4.67
N ASN A 180 -9.15 7.04 5.31
CA ASN A 180 -10.06 5.94 5.04
C ASN A 180 -11.39 6.52 4.54
N ASP A 181 -11.56 6.54 3.23
CA ASP A 181 -12.72 7.10 2.55
C ASP A 181 -13.59 5.96 2.00
N ASP A 182 -14.66 5.63 2.71
CA ASP A 182 -15.53 4.45 2.46
C ASP A 182 -14.81 3.07 2.54
N GLY A 183 -13.54 3.05 2.97
CA GLY A 183 -12.79 1.81 3.13
C GLY A 183 -13.08 1.11 4.47
N HIS A 184 -12.64 -0.11 4.58
CA HIS A 184 -12.72 -0.92 5.79
C HIS A 184 -11.32 -1.17 6.38
N ILE A 185 -11.07 -0.64 7.57
CA ILE A 185 -9.86 -0.93 8.33
C ILE A 185 -10.17 -2.05 9.32
N THR A 186 -9.52 -3.19 9.15
CA THR A 186 -9.70 -4.35 10.02
C THR A 186 -8.85 -4.28 11.27
N GLU A 187 -7.68 -3.65 11.17
CA GLU A 187 -6.73 -3.54 12.27
C GLU A 187 -5.78 -2.35 12.05
N ILE A 188 -5.48 -1.62 13.12
CA ILE A 188 -4.32 -0.73 13.23
C ILE A 188 -3.66 -1.03 14.56
N THR A 189 -2.45 -1.58 14.52
CA THR A 189 -1.61 -1.81 15.69
C THR A 189 -0.23 -1.23 15.47
N GLY A 190 0.46 -0.86 16.55
CA GLY A 190 1.83 -0.37 16.49
C GLY A 190 2.04 0.97 17.18
N GLU A 191 3.16 1.59 16.88
CA GLU A 191 3.62 2.82 17.52
C GLU A 191 3.63 3.99 16.53
N PHE A 192 3.21 5.16 16.98
CA PHE A 192 3.20 6.40 16.21
C PHE A 192 3.97 7.45 16.99
N THR A 193 5.21 7.70 16.63
CA THR A 193 6.12 8.59 17.36
C THR A 193 6.67 9.69 16.45
N ASN A 194 6.85 10.89 16.98
CA ASN A 194 7.47 12.04 16.29
C ASN A 194 6.84 12.40 14.94
N ASN A 195 5.61 11.93 14.66
CA ASN A 195 4.95 12.28 13.42
C ASN A 195 4.32 13.66 13.53
N THR A 196 4.48 14.47 12.48
CA THR A 196 3.96 15.82 12.43
C THR A 196 2.94 15.96 11.30
N ALA A 197 1.75 16.42 11.63
CA ALA A 197 0.78 16.93 10.67
C ALA A 197 0.65 18.44 10.93
N GLN A 198 1.12 19.26 10.00
CA GLN A 198 1.21 20.70 10.18
C GLN A 198 0.66 21.46 8.99
N ARG A 199 -0.11 22.47 9.29
CA ARG A 199 -0.45 23.53 8.35
C ARG A 199 0.74 24.49 8.24
N MET A 200 1.19 24.75 7.03
CA MET A 200 2.38 25.58 6.79
C MET A 200 2.05 27.04 6.53
N TYR A 201 0.76 27.45 6.47
CA TYR A 201 0.37 28.83 6.17
C TYR A 201 -0.77 29.35 7.05
N ASP A 202 -0.64 30.64 7.47
CA ASP A 202 -1.54 31.37 8.40
C ASP A 202 -2.70 32.04 7.68
N GLY A 203 -3.66 31.40 7.14
CA GLY A 203 -4.76 32.11 6.48
C GLY A 203 -5.95 31.27 6.07
N GLY A 204 -5.92 30.02 6.26
CA GLY A 204 -6.94 29.13 5.73
C GLY A 204 -7.60 28.24 6.78
N SER A 205 -8.30 27.29 6.30
CA SER A 205 -9.16 26.38 7.03
C SER A 205 -8.39 25.28 7.76
N ASP A 206 -9.05 24.64 8.68
CA ASP A 206 -8.48 23.64 9.59
C ASP A 206 -7.96 22.40 8.87
N MET A 207 -6.88 21.82 9.39
CA MET A 207 -6.51 20.44 9.07
C MET A 207 -7.36 19.51 9.92
N TYR A 208 -8.00 18.55 9.27
CA TYR A 208 -8.76 17.50 9.93
C TYR A 208 -7.98 16.19 9.88
N GLY A 209 -7.90 15.49 11.00
CA GLY A 209 -7.21 14.23 11.14
C GLY A 209 -5.79 14.36 11.67
N GLY A 210 -5.44 13.46 12.55
CA GLY A 210 -4.10 13.24 13.04
C GLY A 210 -3.49 12.03 12.33
N ILE A 211 -3.52 10.88 13.01
CA ILE A 211 -3.04 9.63 12.43
C ILE A 211 -4.05 9.07 11.42
N LEU A 212 -5.33 9.09 11.76
CA LEU A 212 -6.41 8.56 10.94
C LEU A 212 -7.49 9.62 10.70
N TRP A 213 -7.85 9.82 9.45
CA TRP A 213 -9.08 10.47 9.06
C TRP A 213 -10.04 9.43 8.47
N GLN A 214 -11.28 9.44 8.98
CA GLN A 214 -12.34 8.56 8.53
C GLN A 214 -13.40 9.38 7.81
N GLY A 215 -13.54 9.18 6.51
CA GLY A 215 -14.63 9.68 5.69
C GLY A 215 -15.67 8.61 5.39
N GLY A 216 -16.68 8.99 4.66
CA GLY A 216 -17.78 8.11 4.25
C GLY A 216 -19.11 8.48 4.88
N SER A 217 -20.16 8.11 4.21
CA SER A 217 -21.57 8.34 4.56
C SER A 217 -22.18 7.12 5.21
#